data_ef2d26687ffe436a8a02323cbcdd3b56
#
_entry.id   ef2d26687ffe436a8a02323cbcdd3b56
#
_cell.length_a   1.000
_cell.length_b   1.000
_cell.length_c   1.000
_cell.angle_alpha   90.00
_cell.angle_beta   90.00
_cell.angle_gamma   90.00
#
_symmetry.space_group_name_H-M   'P 1'
#
loop_
_entity.id
_entity.type
_entity.pdbx_description
1 polymer ?
#
loop_
_entity_poly.entity_id
_entity_poly.type
_entity_poly.pdbx_seq_one_letter_code
_entity_poly.pdbx_strand_id
1 'polypeptide(L)'
;MNTPSTGADNYYNNYAYNGYHHHGMAIGSPFVKSPIYNTDGYIGFTDNRMRGFHMALMGYVTPTISYRTMLSYRKSWGTPFIPHITPTTSTSFMLEGNYAPEWMPQLKLKAQFALDHGTLLGNNCGALLSISYHGNFTLKK
;
A
#
# COMPACT_ATOMS: atom_id res chain seq x y z
N MET A 1 20.29 16.40 -13.21
CA MET A 1 19.35 15.42 -13.80
C MET A 1 20.14 14.17 -14.11
N ASN A 2 19.78 13.00 -13.57
CA ASN A 2 20.40 11.76 -14.01
C ASN A 2 19.89 11.46 -15.41
N THR A 3 20.74 11.56 -16.39
CA THR A 3 20.48 11.09 -17.75
C THR A 3 20.55 9.56 -17.78
N PRO A 4 19.88 8.89 -18.73
CA PRO A 4 19.94 7.43 -18.85
C PRO A 4 21.36 6.86 -18.97
N SER A 5 22.29 7.64 -19.54
CA SER A 5 23.70 7.27 -19.67
C SER A 5 24.48 7.28 -18.34
N THR A 6 23.92 7.81 -17.26
CA THR A 6 24.56 7.90 -15.94
C THR A 6 24.11 6.82 -14.96
N GLY A 7 23.60 5.69 -15.44
CA GLY A 7 23.20 4.56 -14.61
C GLY A 7 21.83 4.68 -13.97
N ALA A 8 20.92 5.50 -14.53
CA ALA A 8 19.52 5.51 -14.14
C ALA A 8 18.88 4.21 -14.59
N ASP A 9 18.68 3.29 -13.67
CA ASP A 9 18.02 2.01 -13.93
C ASP A 9 16.50 2.16 -13.86
N ASN A 10 15.81 1.75 -14.92
CA ASN A 10 14.36 1.64 -14.95
C ASN A 10 13.92 0.22 -14.56
N TYR A 11 14.36 -0.20 -13.38
CA TYR A 11 14.22 -1.56 -12.86
C TYR A 11 12.79 -2.13 -12.99
N TYR A 12 11.78 -1.34 -12.66
CA TYR A 12 10.38 -1.78 -12.71
C TYR A 12 9.85 -1.98 -14.14
N ASN A 13 10.44 -1.31 -15.13
CA ASN A 13 10.08 -1.44 -16.55
C ASN A 13 11.15 -2.22 -17.35
N ASN A 14 11.90 -3.08 -16.69
CA ASN A 14 12.92 -3.87 -17.37
C ASN A 14 12.24 -4.91 -18.27
N TYR A 15 12.53 -4.84 -19.57
CA TYR A 15 11.95 -5.72 -20.60
C TYR A 15 12.28 -7.21 -20.39
N ALA A 16 13.38 -7.55 -19.73
CA ALA A 16 13.78 -8.93 -19.47
C ALA A 16 12.83 -9.66 -18.51
N TYR A 17 12.01 -8.94 -17.74
CA TYR A 17 11.15 -9.50 -16.71
C TYR A 17 9.66 -9.25 -16.95
N ASN A 18 9.26 -8.78 -18.14
CA ASN A 18 7.87 -8.38 -18.44
C ASN A 18 7.23 -7.45 -17.41
N GLY A 19 8.06 -6.66 -16.73
CA GLY A 19 7.65 -5.79 -15.64
C GLY A 19 7.51 -6.49 -14.28
N TYR A 20 7.64 -5.71 -13.22
CA TYR A 20 7.51 -6.18 -11.84
C TYR A 20 6.07 -6.07 -11.34
N HIS A 21 5.14 -6.70 -12.06
CA HIS A 21 3.72 -6.73 -11.66
C HIS A 21 3.09 -8.09 -11.90
N HIS A 22 2.04 -8.39 -11.13
CA HIS A 22 1.16 -9.53 -11.32
C HIS A 22 -0.28 -9.01 -11.50
N HIS A 23 -0.88 -9.30 -12.64
CA HIS A 23 -2.19 -8.77 -13.04
C HIS A 23 -2.33 -7.24 -12.84
N GLY A 24 -1.29 -6.48 -13.21
CA GLY A 24 -1.26 -5.03 -13.07
C GLY A 24 -0.96 -4.51 -11.66
N MET A 25 -0.86 -5.37 -10.66
CA MET A 25 -0.45 -5.00 -9.30
C MET A 25 1.06 -5.09 -9.15
N ALA A 26 1.69 -4.02 -8.65
CA ALA A 26 3.14 -3.97 -8.43
C ALA A 26 3.60 -5.03 -7.42
N ILE A 27 4.73 -5.65 -7.73
CA ILE A 27 5.44 -6.55 -6.82
C ILE A 27 6.62 -5.77 -6.21
N GLY A 28 6.84 -5.89 -4.92
CA GLY A 28 7.95 -5.24 -4.22
C GLY A 28 7.53 -4.00 -3.45
N SER A 29 7.99 -2.81 -3.83
CA SER A 29 7.76 -1.61 -3.04
C SER A 29 6.29 -1.16 -3.07
N PRO A 30 5.64 -0.96 -1.90
CA PRO A 30 4.27 -0.44 -1.83
C PRO A 30 4.16 1.03 -2.26
N PHE A 31 5.30 1.72 -2.44
CA PHE A 31 5.33 3.11 -2.90
C PHE A 31 5.23 3.27 -4.41
N VAL A 32 5.46 2.21 -5.18
CA VAL A 32 5.34 2.26 -6.64
C VAL A 32 3.86 2.20 -7.01
N LYS A 33 3.43 3.13 -7.88
CA LYS A 33 2.07 3.09 -8.42
C LYS A 33 1.90 1.85 -9.29
N SER A 34 0.97 0.99 -8.92
CA SER A 34 0.67 -0.21 -9.71
C SER A 34 0.10 0.15 -11.07
N PRO A 35 0.51 -0.51 -12.17
CA PRO A 35 0.02 -0.25 -13.52
C PRO A 35 -1.51 -0.30 -13.67
N ILE A 36 -2.21 -1.08 -12.87
CA ILE A 36 -3.70 -1.15 -12.89
C ILE A 36 -4.38 0.20 -12.62
N TYR A 37 -3.66 1.15 -11.99
CA TYR A 37 -4.17 2.50 -11.73
C TYR A 37 -3.81 3.51 -12.82
N ASN A 38 -3.23 3.08 -13.94
CA ASN A 38 -2.99 3.93 -15.09
C ASN A 38 -4.30 4.15 -15.85
N THR A 39 -4.64 5.40 -16.09
CA THR A 39 -5.91 5.77 -16.72
C THR A 39 -5.92 5.58 -18.24
N ASP A 40 -4.73 5.46 -18.85
CA ASP A 40 -4.50 5.27 -20.28
C ASP A 40 -4.41 3.80 -20.69
N GLY A 41 -4.58 2.87 -19.74
CA GLY A 41 -4.44 1.43 -19.97
C GLY A 41 -2.99 0.94 -20.16
N TYR A 42 -2.00 1.81 -19.96
CA TYR A 42 -0.60 1.43 -20.04
C TYR A 42 -0.23 0.46 -18.90
N ILE A 43 0.31 -0.70 -19.25
CA ILE A 43 0.65 -1.77 -18.29
C ILE A 43 2.07 -1.64 -17.68
N GLY A 44 2.78 -0.56 -17.99
CA GLY A 44 4.08 -0.26 -17.39
C GLY A 44 3.99 0.70 -16.19
N PHE A 45 5.11 0.85 -15.50
CA PHE A 45 5.22 1.74 -14.36
C PHE A 45 5.53 3.17 -14.81
N THR A 46 4.72 4.12 -14.36
CA THR A 46 4.83 5.54 -14.71
C THR A 46 5.53 6.37 -13.63
N ASP A 47 5.70 5.83 -12.42
CA ASP A 47 6.05 6.57 -11.21
C ASP A 47 7.10 5.84 -10.35
N ASN A 48 8.16 5.32 -10.95
CA ASN A 48 9.20 4.58 -10.23
C ASN A 48 10.39 5.46 -9.77
N ARG A 49 10.44 6.73 -10.19
CA ARG A 49 11.41 7.72 -9.69
C ARG A 49 10.78 8.53 -8.57
N MET A 50 10.95 8.09 -7.34
CA MET A 50 10.25 8.64 -6.20
C MET A 50 11.10 8.79 -4.96
N ARG A 51 10.61 9.59 -4.01
CA ARG A 51 11.01 9.60 -2.60
C ARG A 51 9.76 9.39 -1.75
N GLY A 52 9.90 8.61 -0.70
CA GLY A 52 8.81 8.38 0.23
C GLY A 52 9.34 8.14 1.62
N PHE A 53 8.45 8.36 2.59
CA PHE A 53 8.68 7.94 3.94
C PHE A 53 7.43 7.22 4.46
N HIS A 54 7.65 6.27 5.34
CA HIS A 54 6.59 5.51 5.98
C HIS A 54 6.87 5.40 7.46
N MET A 55 5.83 5.65 8.25
CA MET A 55 5.87 5.51 9.70
C MET A 55 4.68 4.68 10.15
N ALA A 56 4.91 3.77 11.07
CA ALA A 56 3.86 2.98 11.69
C ALA A 56 4.04 2.98 13.21
N LEU A 57 2.93 3.06 13.91
CA LEU A 57 2.85 2.92 15.36
C LEU A 57 1.81 1.85 15.68
N MET A 58 2.17 0.91 16.54
CA MET A 58 1.26 -0.11 17.03
C MET A 58 1.42 -0.30 18.53
N GLY A 59 0.34 -0.69 19.19
CA GLY A 59 0.35 -0.89 20.63
C GLY A 59 -0.96 -1.45 21.15
N TYR A 60 -1.02 -1.57 22.45
CA TYR A 60 -2.20 -2.00 23.19
C TYR A 60 -2.73 -0.85 24.05
N VAL A 61 -4.03 -0.63 24.00
CA VAL A 61 -4.74 0.26 24.94
C VAL A 61 -5.10 -0.52 26.21
N THR A 62 -5.53 -1.78 26.02
CA THR A 62 -5.78 -2.77 27.06
C THR A 62 -5.29 -4.14 26.54
N PRO A 63 -5.20 -5.19 27.37
CA PRO A 63 -4.86 -6.53 26.90
C PRO A 63 -5.77 -7.06 25.79
N THR A 64 -7.01 -6.56 25.73
CA THR A 64 -8.03 -6.97 24.76
C THR A 64 -8.16 -6.03 23.55
N ILE A 65 -7.59 -4.81 23.62
CA ILE A 65 -7.69 -3.79 22.57
C ILE A 65 -6.30 -3.42 22.09
N SER A 66 -6.03 -3.67 20.82
CA SER A 66 -4.82 -3.19 20.15
C SER A 66 -5.14 -2.24 19.02
N TYR A 67 -4.18 -1.40 18.69
CA TYR A 67 -4.28 -0.46 17.59
C TYR A 67 -3.04 -0.48 16.72
N ARG A 68 -3.21 -0.08 15.46
CA ARG A 68 -2.13 0.20 14.52
C ARG A 68 -2.50 1.44 13.72
N THR A 69 -1.58 2.38 13.65
CA THR A 69 -1.71 3.54 12.77
C THR A 69 -0.50 3.60 11.84
N MET A 70 -0.75 4.01 10.61
CA MET A 70 0.28 4.09 9.57
C MET A 70 0.11 5.40 8.81
N LEU A 71 1.23 6.05 8.54
CA LEU A 71 1.32 7.26 7.73
C LEU A 71 2.39 7.06 6.67
N SER A 72 2.04 7.29 5.43
CA SER A 72 2.95 7.25 4.31
C SER A 72 2.87 8.55 3.53
N TYR A 73 4.01 9.05 3.11
CA TYR A 73 4.10 10.16 2.17
C TYR A 73 5.03 9.78 1.04
N ARG A 74 4.65 10.12 -0.18
CA ARG A 74 5.54 9.97 -1.34
C ARG A 74 5.41 11.15 -2.29
N LYS A 75 6.51 11.40 -2.98
CA LYS A 75 6.62 12.34 -4.08
C LYS A 75 7.28 11.64 -5.26
N SER A 76 6.67 11.69 -6.42
CA SER A 76 7.14 11.05 -7.64
C SER A 76 7.46 12.07 -8.72
N TRP A 77 8.51 11.79 -9.49
CA TRP A 77 8.97 12.57 -10.65
C TRP A 77 8.83 11.79 -11.97
N GLY A 78 7.99 10.75 -11.98
CA GLY A 78 7.79 9.90 -13.14
C GLY A 78 8.83 8.78 -13.25
N THR A 79 9.30 8.52 -14.46
CA THR A 79 10.38 7.57 -14.72
C THR A 79 11.68 8.29 -15.11
N PRO A 80 12.83 7.61 -15.16
CA PRO A 80 14.07 8.20 -15.67
C PRO A 80 13.97 8.69 -17.11
N PHE A 81 13.14 8.02 -17.93
CA PHE A 81 12.99 8.31 -19.36
C PHE A 81 11.83 9.26 -19.66
N ILE A 82 10.78 9.22 -18.84
CA ILE A 82 9.58 10.06 -18.99
C ILE A 82 9.33 10.78 -17.66
N PRO A 83 10.06 11.87 -17.39
CA PRO A 83 9.88 12.63 -16.17
C PRO A 83 8.57 13.43 -16.22
N HIS A 84 7.88 13.52 -15.09
CA HIS A 84 6.74 14.42 -14.94
C HIS A 84 7.20 15.88 -14.96
N ILE A 85 6.46 16.74 -15.65
CA ILE A 85 6.68 18.20 -15.64
C ILE A 85 6.46 18.73 -14.22
N THR A 86 5.38 18.28 -13.56
CA THR A 86 5.07 18.61 -12.18
C THR A 86 5.10 17.33 -11.35
N PRO A 87 5.88 17.28 -10.27
CA PRO A 87 5.91 16.11 -9.41
C PRO A 87 4.54 15.78 -8.82
N THR A 88 4.20 14.51 -8.78
CA THR A 88 2.99 14.02 -8.13
C THR A 88 3.27 13.67 -6.67
N THR A 89 2.27 13.83 -5.81
CA THR A 89 2.36 13.53 -4.38
C THR A 89 1.22 12.63 -3.96
N SER A 90 1.44 11.84 -2.90
CA SER A 90 0.38 11.10 -2.23
C SER A 90 0.70 10.98 -0.75
N THR A 91 -0.29 11.25 0.08
CA THR A 91 -0.27 11.02 1.53
C THR A 91 -1.33 9.97 1.84
N SER A 92 -0.93 8.90 2.51
CA SER A 92 -1.84 7.82 2.90
C SER A 92 -1.81 7.68 4.42
N PHE A 93 -2.98 7.62 5.02
CA PHE A 93 -3.16 7.38 6.45
C PHE A 93 -4.05 6.17 6.67
N MET A 94 -3.73 5.34 7.65
CA MET A 94 -4.54 4.21 8.08
C MET A 94 -4.59 4.14 9.59
N LEU A 95 -5.78 3.88 10.13
CA LEU A 95 -6.03 3.54 11.52
C LEU A 95 -6.72 2.18 11.58
N GLU A 96 -6.20 1.28 12.38
CA GLU A 96 -6.75 -0.04 12.66
C GLU A 96 -6.95 -0.21 14.16
N GLY A 97 -8.10 -0.72 14.55
CA GLY A 97 -8.40 -1.17 15.90
C GLY A 97 -8.78 -2.65 15.88
N ASN A 98 -8.24 -3.41 16.83
CA ASN A 98 -8.58 -4.83 17.01
C ASN A 98 -9.08 -5.03 18.43
N TYR A 99 -10.16 -5.79 18.57
CA TYR A 99 -10.73 -6.17 19.85
C TYR A 99 -10.88 -7.68 19.95
N ALA A 100 -10.31 -8.27 20.99
CA ALA A 100 -10.43 -9.69 21.32
C ALA A 100 -10.99 -9.82 22.75
N PRO A 101 -12.31 -10.08 22.92
CA PRO A 101 -12.94 -10.14 24.24
C PRO A 101 -12.43 -11.32 25.05
N GLU A 102 -12.16 -11.11 26.35
CA GLU A 102 -11.68 -12.17 27.27
C GLU A 102 -12.68 -13.30 27.44
N TRP A 103 -13.98 -12.98 27.45
CA TRP A 103 -15.07 -13.97 27.57
C TRP A 103 -15.24 -14.85 26.33
N MET A 104 -14.66 -14.46 25.17
CA MET A 104 -14.68 -15.24 23.93
C MET A 104 -13.35 -15.07 23.17
N PRO A 105 -12.25 -15.70 23.63
CA PRO A 105 -10.93 -15.51 23.03
C PRO A 105 -10.81 -15.98 21.58
N GLN A 106 -11.77 -16.81 21.11
CA GLN A 106 -11.86 -17.24 19.72
C GLN A 106 -12.38 -16.13 18.78
N LEU A 107 -13.08 -15.11 19.31
CA LEU A 107 -13.64 -14.01 18.54
C LEU A 107 -12.62 -12.89 18.42
N LYS A 108 -12.43 -12.39 17.20
CA LYS A 108 -11.64 -11.17 16.92
C LYS A 108 -12.45 -10.24 16.05
N LEU A 109 -12.59 -9.02 16.51
CA LEU A 109 -13.21 -7.93 15.73
C LEU A 109 -12.12 -6.98 15.29
N LYS A 110 -12.16 -6.57 14.02
CA LYS A 110 -11.23 -5.61 13.46
C LYS A 110 -12.02 -4.50 12.74
N ALA A 111 -11.64 -3.26 13.00
CA ALA A 111 -12.08 -2.10 12.24
C ALA A 111 -10.86 -1.38 11.67
N GLN A 112 -10.93 -1.03 10.38
CA GLN A 112 -9.90 -0.23 9.71
C GLN A 112 -10.54 0.95 9.03
N PHE A 113 -9.85 2.08 9.06
CA PHE A 113 -10.17 3.27 8.31
C PHE A 113 -8.91 3.76 7.58
N ALA A 114 -9.04 4.10 6.32
CA ALA A 114 -7.93 4.58 5.50
C ALA A 114 -8.33 5.80 4.68
N LEU A 115 -7.36 6.68 4.48
CA LEU A 115 -7.48 7.90 3.68
C LEU A 115 -6.27 8.00 2.76
N ASP A 116 -6.51 8.32 1.49
CA ASP A 116 -5.50 8.75 0.54
C ASP A 116 -5.79 10.17 0.07
N HIS A 117 -4.76 11.00 0.02
CA HIS A 117 -4.84 12.37 -0.47
C HIS A 117 -3.64 12.69 -1.35
N GLY A 118 -3.90 13.23 -2.55
CA GLY A 118 -2.84 13.68 -3.43
C GLY A 118 -3.14 13.52 -4.92
N THR A 119 -2.17 13.91 -5.74
CA THR A 119 -2.31 13.93 -7.20
C THR A 119 -1.96 12.61 -7.87
N LEU A 120 -1.33 11.68 -7.14
CA LEU A 120 -0.87 10.42 -7.72
C LEU A 120 -1.99 9.35 -7.77
N LEU A 121 -2.76 9.19 -6.69
CA LEU A 121 -3.86 8.23 -6.58
C LEU A 121 -5.23 8.90 -6.40
N GLY A 122 -5.26 10.24 -6.33
CA GLY A 122 -6.48 10.99 -6.03
C GLY A 122 -6.78 11.05 -4.53
N ASN A 123 -8.02 11.43 -4.22
CA ASN A 123 -8.53 11.52 -2.86
C ASN A 123 -9.53 10.39 -2.65
N ASN A 124 -9.17 9.44 -1.79
CA ASN A 124 -9.97 8.26 -1.53
C ASN A 124 -10.12 8.06 -0.03
N CYS A 125 -11.21 7.46 0.38
CA CYS A 125 -11.39 6.96 1.73
C CYS A 125 -11.98 5.55 1.70
N GLY A 126 -11.64 4.76 2.70
CA GLY A 126 -12.12 3.39 2.83
C GLY A 126 -12.26 2.99 4.28
N ALA A 127 -13.22 2.10 4.54
CA ALA A 127 -13.40 1.45 5.82
C ALA A 127 -13.57 -0.06 5.62
N LEU A 128 -13.07 -0.83 6.57
CA LEU A 128 -13.21 -2.29 6.60
C LEU A 128 -13.59 -2.72 8.01
N LEU A 129 -14.62 -3.55 8.09
CA LEU A 129 -14.98 -4.27 9.31
C LEU A 129 -14.77 -5.76 9.07
N SER A 130 -14.14 -6.44 10.02
CA SER A 130 -13.87 -7.87 9.95
C SER A 130 -14.22 -8.52 11.27
N ILE A 131 -14.90 -9.67 11.18
CA ILE A 131 -15.22 -10.54 12.30
C ILE A 131 -14.55 -11.89 12.00
N SER A 132 -13.66 -12.34 12.88
CA SER A 132 -12.98 -13.62 12.76
C SER A 132 -13.31 -14.48 13.96
N TYR A 133 -13.71 -15.72 13.71
CA TYR A 133 -13.94 -16.72 14.74
C TYR A 133 -13.08 -17.97 14.46
N HIS A 134 -12.28 -18.38 15.44
CA HIS A 134 -11.43 -19.56 15.35
C HIS A 134 -12.03 -20.66 16.22
N GLY A 135 -12.71 -21.62 15.59
CA GLY A 135 -13.30 -22.78 16.27
C GLY A 135 -12.58 -24.09 15.89
N ASN A 136 -12.45 -24.99 16.82
CA ASN A 136 -12.00 -26.35 16.56
C ASN A 136 -13.22 -27.25 16.35
N PHE A 137 -13.40 -27.78 15.16
CA PHE A 137 -14.41 -28.79 14.87
C PHE A 137 -13.79 -30.18 15.00
N THR A 138 -14.15 -30.91 16.06
CA THR A 138 -13.77 -32.31 16.20
C THR A 138 -14.90 -33.16 15.60
N LEU A 139 -14.68 -33.71 14.41
CA LEU A 139 -15.56 -34.75 13.87
C LEU A 139 -15.33 -36.01 14.69
N LYS A 140 -16.26 -36.38 15.60
CA LYS A 140 -16.30 -37.74 16.16
C LYS A 140 -16.61 -38.71 15.02
N LYS A 141 -15.69 -39.62 14.75
CA LYS A 141 -15.93 -40.83 13.95
C LYS A 141 -16.78 -41.81 14.75
#